data_a0b77c948b3194896bd03aec4222c1b0
#
_entry.id   a0b77c948b3194896bd03aec4222c1b0
#
_cell.length_a   1.000
_cell.length_b   1.000
_cell.length_c   1.000
_cell.angle_alpha   90.00
_cell.angle_beta   90.00
_cell.angle_gamma   90.00
#
_symmetry.space_group_name_H-M   'P 1'
#
loop_
_entity.id
_entity.type
_entity.pdbx_description
1 polymer ?
#
loop_
_entity_poly.entity_id
_entity_poly.type
_entity_poly.pdbx_seq_one_letter_code
_entity_poly.pdbx_strand_id
1 'polypeptide(L)'
;HGVYTSEVETSLTAPIVGTAGLQVIVGTAPVNMLKDPAAAVNVPLLVNNYKEAVEAVGYNDDFEAYTLCECISAAFSVVGVAPMVLINVLDPAKHKADISEKTMQVNDGVAVLDEVGVLLEGLTIKADATPLEAGKDYTTTWNNDGTLNIVLLKGGAGEEATTLTATGSKIDPSKVKAADIVGGVDISSGKETGLEVVRQVYPKLSMTPGILLAPRFSADATVSAALQAKTKSINSVFGAVCIVDINSKTDGAV
;
A
#
# COMPACT_ATOMS: atom_id res chain seq x y z
N HIS A 1 35.69 50.29 -31.21
CA HIS A 1 34.81 49.95 -30.12
C HIS A 1 33.67 49.10 -30.70
N GLY A 2 33.70 47.79 -30.44
CA GLY A 2 32.64 46.83 -30.85
C GLY A 2 31.74 46.54 -29.64
N VAL A 3 30.43 46.41 -29.91
CA VAL A 3 29.46 45.88 -28.92
C VAL A 3 29.52 44.38 -29.05
N TYR A 4 29.94 43.69 -28.00
CA TYR A 4 29.91 42.23 -27.91
C TYR A 4 28.65 41.85 -27.18
N THR A 5 27.70 41.21 -27.88
CA THR A 5 26.52 40.59 -27.27
C THR A 5 26.80 39.11 -27.11
N SER A 6 26.67 38.56 -25.91
CA SER A 6 26.62 37.14 -25.68
C SER A 6 25.15 36.74 -25.49
N GLU A 7 24.67 35.82 -26.31
CA GLU A 7 23.39 35.15 -26.05
C GLU A 7 23.63 34.12 -24.99
N VAL A 8 22.92 34.25 -23.86
CA VAL A 8 22.80 33.20 -22.85
C VAL A 8 21.53 32.41 -23.21
N GLU A 9 21.67 31.13 -23.45
CA GLU A 9 20.53 30.27 -23.63
C GLU A 9 19.59 30.42 -22.43
N THR A 10 18.40 30.96 -22.68
CA THR A 10 17.30 30.89 -21.71
C THR A 10 16.96 29.41 -21.53
N SER A 11 17.20 28.89 -20.31
CA SER A 11 16.76 27.55 -19.98
C SER A 11 15.26 27.44 -20.27
N LEU A 12 14.91 26.69 -21.32
CA LEU A 12 13.54 26.30 -21.56
C LEU A 12 13.11 25.45 -20.35
N THR A 13 12.35 26.05 -19.46
CA THR A 13 11.59 25.26 -18.47
C THR A 13 10.78 24.26 -19.28
N ALA A 14 11.04 22.98 -19.06
CA ALA A 14 10.24 21.93 -19.69
C ALA A 14 8.75 22.26 -19.44
N PRO A 15 7.89 22.20 -20.48
CA PRO A 15 6.49 22.47 -20.29
C PRO A 15 5.98 21.54 -19.18
N ILE A 16 5.33 22.10 -18.16
CA ILE A 16 4.61 21.33 -17.17
C ILE A 16 3.54 20.59 -17.93
N VAL A 17 3.73 19.28 -18.15
CA VAL A 17 2.70 18.42 -18.69
C VAL A 17 1.59 18.44 -17.65
N GLY A 18 0.53 19.18 -17.94
CA GLY A 18 -0.65 19.22 -17.07
C GLY A 18 -1.21 17.81 -16.99
N THR A 19 -1.07 17.16 -15.84
CA THR A 19 -1.70 15.86 -15.54
C THR A 19 -3.17 16.10 -15.17
N ALA A 20 -3.91 16.70 -16.11
CA ALA A 20 -5.36 16.76 -16.01
C ALA A 20 -5.87 15.32 -15.95
N GLY A 21 -6.45 14.92 -14.80
CA GLY A 21 -6.93 13.57 -14.59
C GLY A 21 -6.01 12.65 -13.80
N LEU A 22 -4.96 13.17 -13.13
CA LEU A 22 -4.16 12.37 -12.20
C LEU A 22 -5.07 11.71 -11.16
N GLN A 23 -5.07 10.39 -11.15
CA GLN A 23 -5.84 9.61 -10.18
C GLN A 23 -5.06 9.54 -8.86
N VAL A 24 -5.74 9.89 -7.77
CA VAL A 24 -5.26 9.71 -6.40
C VAL A 24 -6.21 8.75 -5.70
N ILE A 25 -5.70 7.60 -5.32
CA ILE A 25 -6.48 6.47 -4.83
C ILE A 25 -6.11 6.21 -3.38
N VAL A 26 -7.10 6.24 -2.50
CA VAL A 26 -6.95 5.93 -1.06
C VAL A 26 -7.57 4.56 -0.80
N GLY A 27 -6.81 3.66 -0.17
CA GLY A 27 -7.29 2.30 0.07
C GLY A 27 -6.30 1.45 0.84
N THR A 28 -6.40 0.14 0.67
CA THR A 28 -5.60 -0.87 1.37
C THR A 28 -4.67 -1.61 0.42
N ALA A 29 -3.49 -1.98 0.91
CA ALA A 29 -2.50 -2.76 0.15
C ALA A 29 -1.69 -3.70 1.08
N PRO A 30 -1.11 -4.81 0.55
CA PRO A 30 -0.36 -5.78 1.33
C PRO A 30 1.06 -5.30 1.65
N VAL A 31 1.16 -4.20 2.41
CA VAL A 31 2.45 -3.56 2.76
C VAL A 31 3.37 -4.44 3.59
N ASN A 32 2.86 -5.54 4.19
CA ASN A 32 3.67 -6.54 4.88
C ASN A 32 4.73 -7.19 3.99
N MET A 33 4.53 -7.18 2.67
CA MET A 33 5.49 -7.71 1.69
C MET A 33 6.67 -6.77 1.44
N LEU A 34 6.61 -5.53 1.93
CA LEU A 34 7.67 -4.54 1.79
C LEU A 34 8.75 -4.73 2.86
N LYS A 35 9.95 -4.26 2.55
CA LYS A 35 11.06 -4.25 3.52
C LYS A 35 10.76 -3.35 4.73
N ASP A 36 10.09 -2.24 4.51
CA ASP A 36 9.63 -1.30 5.54
C ASP A 36 8.13 -1.03 5.33
N PRO A 37 7.25 -1.85 5.93
CA PRO A 37 5.81 -1.69 5.79
C PRO A 37 5.28 -0.33 6.24
N ALA A 38 5.88 0.26 7.27
CA ALA A 38 5.43 1.52 7.85
C ALA A 38 5.69 2.73 6.92
N ALA A 39 6.73 2.66 6.09
CA ALA A 39 7.08 3.73 5.16
C ALA A 39 6.03 3.97 4.06
N ALA A 40 5.20 2.96 3.77
CA ALA A 40 4.13 3.06 2.76
C ALA A 40 2.77 3.48 3.34
N VAL A 41 2.69 3.80 4.65
CA VAL A 41 1.42 4.11 5.32
C VAL A 41 1.17 5.61 5.34
N ASN A 42 0.02 6.03 4.81
CA ASN A 42 -0.41 7.43 4.78
C ASN A 42 0.64 8.36 4.11
N VAL A 43 1.20 7.90 3.00
CA VAL A 43 2.14 8.66 2.17
C VAL A 43 1.66 8.62 0.72
N PRO A 44 1.69 9.75 -0.02
CA PRO A 44 1.36 9.74 -1.44
C PRO A 44 2.52 9.14 -2.24
N LEU A 45 2.28 8.01 -2.89
CA LEU A 45 3.25 7.26 -3.68
C LEU A 45 2.90 7.37 -5.17
N LEU A 46 3.75 8.02 -5.94
CA LEU A 46 3.61 8.12 -7.40
C LEU A 46 4.13 6.85 -8.04
N VAL A 47 3.32 6.25 -8.91
CA VAL A 47 3.67 5.04 -9.64
C VAL A 47 3.34 5.20 -11.13
N ASN A 48 4.25 4.79 -12.00
CA ASN A 48 4.15 4.95 -13.44
C ASN A 48 3.93 3.63 -14.18
N ASN A 49 4.10 2.51 -13.50
CA ASN A 49 3.93 1.17 -14.05
C ASN A 49 3.65 0.15 -12.95
N TYR A 50 3.27 -1.06 -13.37
CA TYR A 50 2.94 -2.17 -12.48
C TYR A 50 4.08 -2.51 -11.50
N LYS A 51 5.32 -2.57 -12.00
CA LYS A 51 6.48 -2.93 -11.16
C LYS A 51 6.69 -1.91 -10.05
N GLU A 52 6.69 -0.62 -10.36
CA GLU A 52 6.80 0.45 -9.37
C GLU A 52 5.67 0.38 -8.33
N ALA A 53 4.43 0.08 -8.75
CA ALA A 53 3.31 -0.06 -7.85
C ALA A 53 3.49 -1.23 -6.87
N VAL A 54 3.91 -2.39 -7.36
CA VAL A 54 4.20 -3.58 -6.53
C VAL A 54 5.34 -3.30 -5.54
N GLU A 55 6.40 -2.64 -5.98
CA GLU A 55 7.52 -2.24 -5.11
C GLU A 55 7.12 -1.21 -4.06
N ALA A 56 6.15 -0.34 -4.37
CA ALA A 56 5.71 0.74 -3.49
C ALA A 56 4.73 0.30 -2.40
N VAL A 57 3.82 -0.62 -2.69
CA VAL A 57 2.72 -0.99 -1.78
C VAL A 57 2.52 -2.50 -1.59
N GLY A 58 3.28 -3.35 -2.30
CA GLY A 58 3.01 -4.78 -2.39
C GLY A 58 1.87 -5.09 -3.36
N TYR A 59 1.61 -6.38 -3.60
CA TYR A 59 0.53 -6.81 -4.47
C TYR A 59 -0.03 -8.17 -4.06
N ASN A 60 -1.35 -8.30 -4.12
CA ASN A 60 -2.09 -9.54 -3.94
C ASN A 60 -3.40 -9.47 -4.74
N ASP A 61 -3.86 -10.60 -5.27
CA ASP A 61 -5.09 -10.69 -6.07
C ASP A 61 -6.39 -10.73 -5.23
N ASP A 62 -6.28 -10.70 -3.91
CA ASP A 62 -7.44 -10.49 -3.03
C ASP A 62 -7.85 -9.01 -3.04
N PHE A 63 -8.56 -8.62 -4.09
CA PHE A 63 -9.03 -7.24 -4.30
C PHE A 63 -10.09 -6.80 -3.28
N GLU A 64 -10.69 -7.76 -2.57
CA GLU A 64 -11.64 -7.45 -1.51
C GLU A 64 -10.93 -6.93 -0.26
N ALA A 65 -9.81 -7.54 0.08
CA ALA A 65 -8.94 -7.13 1.17
C ALA A 65 -8.02 -5.95 0.80
N TYR A 66 -7.52 -5.90 -0.45
CA TYR A 66 -6.50 -4.95 -0.90
C TYR A 66 -6.99 -4.12 -2.10
N THR A 67 -7.77 -3.10 -1.80
CA THR A 67 -8.48 -2.30 -2.82
C THR A 67 -7.56 -1.54 -3.77
N LEU A 68 -6.33 -1.18 -3.35
CA LEU A 68 -5.35 -0.56 -4.23
C LEU A 68 -4.84 -1.54 -5.29
N CYS A 69 -4.76 -2.84 -4.98
CA CYS A 69 -4.32 -3.87 -5.93
C CYS A 69 -5.30 -4.03 -7.10
N GLU A 70 -6.61 -3.89 -6.86
CA GLU A 70 -7.62 -3.86 -7.92
C GLU A 70 -7.35 -2.71 -8.90
N CYS A 71 -7.07 -1.51 -8.39
CA CYS A 71 -6.77 -0.35 -9.21
C CYS A 71 -5.44 -0.48 -9.97
N ILE A 72 -4.42 -1.05 -9.33
CA ILE A 72 -3.12 -1.34 -9.95
C ILE A 72 -3.31 -2.31 -11.13
N SER A 73 -4.05 -3.39 -10.91
CA SER A 73 -4.37 -4.38 -11.95
C SER A 73 -5.16 -3.75 -13.10
N ALA A 74 -6.23 -3.05 -12.78
CA ALA A 74 -7.07 -2.39 -13.79
C ALA A 74 -6.27 -1.38 -14.62
N ALA A 75 -5.50 -0.50 -13.97
CA ALA A 75 -4.79 0.56 -14.65
C ALA A 75 -3.63 0.06 -15.50
N PHE A 76 -2.77 -0.80 -14.96
CA PHE A 76 -1.54 -1.19 -15.65
C PHE A 76 -1.67 -2.46 -16.49
N SER A 77 -2.51 -3.42 -16.07
CA SER A 77 -2.63 -4.70 -16.78
C SER A 77 -3.77 -4.72 -17.79
N VAL A 78 -4.82 -3.89 -17.60
CA VAL A 78 -6.00 -3.92 -18.47
C VAL A 78 -6.08 -2.69 -19.37
N VAL A 79 -5.96 -1.49 -18.83
CA VAL A 79 -6.26 -0.24 -19.54
C VAL A 79 -5.00 0.48 -20.05
N GLY A 80 -3.87 0.33 -19.36
CA GLY A 80 -2.62 1.01 -19.71
C GLY A 80 -2.61 2.51 -19.35
N VAL A 81 -3.18 2.88 -18.20
CA VAL A 81 -3.24 4.26 -17.71
C VAL A 81 -2.18 4.51 -16.65
N ALA A 82 -1.39 5.56 -16.86
CA ALA A 82 -0.36 6.05 -15.94
C ALA A 82 -0.18 7.57 -16.11
N PRO A 83 0.38 8.29 -15.13
CA PRO A 83 0.69 7.86 -13.76
C PRO A 83 -0.54 7.82 -12.84
N MET A 84 -0.38 7.22 -11.66
CA MET A 84 -1.35 7.31 -10.57
C MET A 84 -0.65 7.55 -9.24
N VAL A 85 -1.38 8.05 -8.24
CA VAL A 85 -0.91 8.21 -6.87
C VAL A 85 -1.68 7.25 -5.96
N LEU A 86 -0.96 6.44 -5.21
CA LEU A 86 -1.50 5.50 -4.25
C LEU A 86 -1.29 6.02 -2.83
N ILE A 87 -2.31 5.93 -1.99
CA ILE A 87 -2.27 6.25 -0.56
C ILE A 87 -2.81 5.05 0.19
N ASN A 88 -1.92 4.26 0.79
CA ASN A 88 -2.32 3.14 1.62
C ASN A 88 -2.60 3.59 3.05
N VAL A 89 -3.75 3.19 3.60
CA VAL A 89 -4.16 3.47 4.99
C VAL A 89 -4.03 2.27 5.91
N LEU A 90 -3.76 1.08 5.36
CA LEU A 90 -3.56 -0.13 6.15
C LEU A 90 -2.24 -0.02 6.91
N ASP A 91 -2.34 0.24 8.21
CA ASP A 91 -1.21 0.45 9.12
C ASP A 91 -0.90 -0.83 9.91
N PRO A 92 0.28 -1.45 9.72
CA PRO A 92 0.68 -2.67 10.42
C PRO A 92 0.73 -2.52 11.95
N ALA A 93 0.93 -1.32 12.45
CA ALA A 93 0.92 -1.08 13.89
C ALA A 93 -0.49 -1.09 14.47
N LYS A 94 -1.49 -0.67 13.68
CA LYS A 94 -2.88 -0.48 14.10
C LYS A 94 -3.80 -1.62 13.63
N HIS A 95 -3.68 -2.01 12.36
CA HIS A 95 -4.56 -2.98 11.71
C HIS A 95 -3.89 -4.34 11.64
N LYS A 96 -3.69 -4.98 12.79
CA LYS A 96 -3.04 -6.28 12.90
C LYS A 96 -3.87 -7.26 13.73
N ALA A 97 -3.67 -8.55 13.46
CA ALA A 97 -4.19 -9.67 14.23
C ALA A 97 -3.02 -10.60 14.62
N ASP A 98 -3.19 -11.32 15.73
CA ASP A 98 -2.19 -12.30 16.15
C ASP A 98 -2.30 -13.57 15.30
N ILE A 99 -1.15 -14.17 15.02
CA ILE A 99 -1.04 -15.51 14.48
C ILE A 99 -0.84 -16.45 15.68
N SER A 100 -1.87 -17.26 15.97
CA SER A 100 -1.76 -18.35 16.95
C SER A 100 -0.70 -19.34 16.48
N GLU A 101 -0.16 -20.14 17.38
CA GLU A 101 0.85 -21.14 17.03
C GLU A 101 0.38 -22.03 15.86
N LYS A 102 1.15 -22.01 14.78
CA LYS A 102 0.94 -22.79 13.55
C LYS A 102 2.06 -23.78 13.39
N THR A 103 1.71 -25.04 13.21
CA THR A 103 2.67 -26.09 12.87
C THR A 103 2.74 -26.29 11.37
N MET A 104 3.94 -26.34 10.83
CA MET A 104 4.22 -26.49 9.39
C MET A 104 5.10 -27.71 9.18
N GLN A 105 4.80 -28.48 8.14
CA GLN A 105 5.68 -29.58 7.69
C GLN A 105 6.80 -29.02 6.82
N VAL A 106 8.01 -29.52 7.03
CA VAL A 106 9.16 -29.18 6.19
C VAL A 106 9.29 -30.21 5.08
N ASN A 107 9.30 -29.77 3.85
CA ASN A 107 9.54 -30.59 2.67
C ASN A 107 10.71 -30.00 1.88
N ASP A 108 11.74 -30.79 1.66
CA ASP A 108 12.96 -30.36 0.95
C ASP A 108 13.56 -29.04 1.49
N GLY A 109 13.56 -28.88 2.82
CA GLY A 109 14.09 -27.70 3.48
C GLY A 109 13.18 -26.46 3.44
N VAL A 110 11.93 -26.60 2.98
CA VAL A 110 10.97 -25.49 2.90
C VAL A 110 9.72 -25.84 3.71
N ALA A 111 9.28 -24.90 4.54
CA ALA A 111 7.98 -24.94 5.21
C ALA A 111 7.12 -23.76 4.72
N VAL A 112 5.82 -23.97 4.55
CA VAL A 112 4.87 -22.93 4.14
C VAL A 112 4.05 -22.52 5.36
N LEU A 113 4.11 -21.25 5.72
CA LEU A 113 3.18 -20.65 6.67
C LEU A 113 1.93 -20.21 5.88
N ASP A 114 0.88 -21.01 5.99
CA ASP A 114 -0.42 -20.79 5.34
C ASP A 114 -1.21 -19.69 6.07
N GLU A 115 -0.63 -18.48 6.04
CA GLU A 115 -1.22 -17.25 6.55
C GLU A 115 -0.86 -16.10 5.61
N VAL A 116 -1.85 -15.30 5.23
CA VAL A 116 -1.67 -14.11 4.40
C VAL A 116 -1.49 -12.89 5.29
N GLY A 117 -0.65 -11.95 4.84
CA GLY A 117 -0.44 -10.71 5.56
C GLY A 117 0.58 -10.77 6.70
N VAL A 118 1.35 -11.83 6.81
CA VAL A 118 2.34 -12.05 7.88
C VAL A 118 3.28 -10.85 8.00
N LEU A 119 3.48 -10.36 9.22
CA LEU A 119 4.50 -9.35 9.53
C LEU A 119 5.78 -10.06 9.95
N LEU A 120 6.88 -9.80 9.22
CA LEU A 120 8.18 -10.41 9.53
C LEU A 120 8.75 -9.88 10.85
N GLU A 121 8.42 -8.64 11.21
CA GLU A 121 8.77 -8.09 12.51
C GLU A 121 7.96 -8.79 13.63
N GLY A 122 8.68 -9.39 14.56
CA GLY A 122 8.08 -10.15 15.66
C GLY A 122 7.63 -11.57 15.30
N LEU A 123 7.86 -12.03 14.05
CA LEU A 123 7.64 -13.41 13.68
C LEU A 123 8.67 -14.31 14.39
N THR A 124 8.20 -15.31 15.11
CA THR A 124 9.04 -16.29 15.79
C THR A 124 8.85 -17.65 15.15
N ILE A 125 9.92 -18.23 14.65
CA ILE A 125 9.98 -19.58 14.07
C ILE A 125 10.77 -20.47 15.01
N LYS A 126 10.29 -21.69 15.26
CA LYS A 126 10.99 -22.69 16.09
C LYS A 126 11.03 -24.03 15.38
N ALA A 127 12.16 -24.71 15.52
CA ALA A 127 12.29 -26.14 15.24
C ALA A 127 12.19 -26.85 16.60
N ASP A 128 11.13 -27.61 16.83
CA ASP A 128 10.75 -28.15 18.14
C ASP A 128 10.70 -27.02 19.22
N ALA A 129 11.58 -27.06 20.20
CA ALA A 129 11.69 -26.02 21.23
C ALA A 129 12.76 -24.95 20.92
N THR A 130 13.54 -25.10 19.84
CA THR A 130 14.67 -24.22 19.52
C THR A 130 14.22 -23.06 18.64
N PRO A 131 14.33 -21.80 19.10
CA PRO A 131 14.07 -20.63 18.26
C PRO A 131 15.11 -20.53 17.15
N LEU A 132 14.65 -20.20 15.93
CA LEU A 132 15.50 -20.00 14.75
C LEU A 132 15.68 -18.50 14.47
N GLU A 133 16.87 -18.12 14.00
CA GLU A 133 17.24 -16.76 13.67
C GLU A 133 17.13 -16.50 12.15
N ALA A 134 16.38 -15.49 11.76
CA ALA A 134 16.27 -15.07 10.36
C ALA A 134 17.63 -14.62 9.80
N GLY A 135 17.95 -15.05 8.58
CA GLY A 135 19.24 -14.77 7.92
C GLY A 135 20.41 -15.66 8.34
N LYS A 136 20.26 -16.46 9.40
CA LYS A 136 21.25 -17.41 9.89
C LYS A 136 20.77 -18.86 9.76
N ASP A 137 19.58 -19.14 10.28
CA ASP A 137 18.99 -20.48 10.30
C ASP A 137 17.96 -20.67 9.18
N TYR A 138 17.28 -19.60 8.78
CA TYR A 138 16.31 -19.60 7.69
C TYR A 138 16.25 -18.25 6.95
N THR A 139 15.67 -18.27 5.76
CA THR A 139 15.25 -17.07 5.02
C THR A 139 13.78 -17.20 4.65
N THR A 140 13.17 -16.10 4.22
CA THR A 140 11.74 -16.06 3.85
C THR A 140 11.55 -15.57 2.43
N THR A 141 10.54 -16.12 1.75
CA THR A 141 10.10 -15.66 0.42
C THR A 141 8.57 -15.67 0.37
N TRP A 142 7.99 -14.67 -0.31
CA TRP A 142 6.56 -14.61 -0.51
C TRP A 142 6.12 -15.47 -1.69
N ASN A 143 5.02 -16.19 -1.53
CA ASN A 143 4.29 -16.81 -2.62
C ASN A 143 3.36 -15.79 -3.31
N ASN A 144 2.93 -16.10 -4.52
CA ASN A 144 2.02 -15.22 -5.28
C ASN A 144 0.66 -15.03 -4.59
N ASP A 145 0.21 -15.99 -3.79
CA ASP A 145 -1.02 -15.91 -3.00
C ASP A 145 -0.87 -15.12 -1.69
N GLY A 146 0.33 -14.64 -1.38
CA GLY A 146 0.64 -13.88 -0.18
C GLY A 146 1.01 -14.73 1.04
N THR A 147 1.08 -16.05 0.91
CA THR A 147 1.61 -16.94 1.95
C THR A 147 3.13 -16.85 2.05
N LEU A 148 3.70 -17.28 3.17
CA LEU A 148 5.13 -17.13 3.45
C LEU A 148 5.86 -18.49 3.42
N ASN A 149 6.85 -18.62 2.54
CA ASN A 149 7.81 -19.72 2.59
C ASN A 149 8.91 -19.41 3.60
N ILE A 150 9.24 -20.39 4.40
CA ILE A 150 10.37 -20.41 5.33
C ILE A 150 11.36 -21.44 4.77
N VAL A 151 12.49 -20.96 4.27
CA VAL A 151 13.51 -21.77 3.64
C VAL A 151 14.66 -21.97 4.63
N LEU A 152 14.88 -23.20 5.07
CA LEU A 152 15.94 -23.54 6.01
C LEU A 152 17.32 -23.41 5.33
N LEU A 153 18.27 -22.85 6.07
CA LEU A 153 19.62 -22.64 5.59
C LEU A 153 20.53 -23.79 6.02
N LYS A 154 21.41 -24.17 5.12
CA LYS A 154 22.43 -25.21 5.38
C LYS A 154 23.39 -24.75 6.49
N GLY A 155 23.59 -25.58 7.48
CA GLY A 155 24.38 -25.27 8.68
C GLY A 155 23.61 -24.50 9.74
N GLY A 156 22.32 -24.15 9.50
CA GLY A 156 21.45 -23.54 10.50
C GLY A 156 20.91 -24.53 11.54
N ALA A 157 20.48 -24.01 12.67
CA ALA A 157 20.00 -24.84 13.80
C ALA A 157 18.76 -25.69 13.47
N GLY A 158 18.03 -25.35 12.38
CA GLY A 158 16.83 -26.05 11.92
C GLY A 158 17.04 -26.91 10.67
N GLU A 159 18.28 -27.12 10.18
CA GLU A 159 18.55 -27.78 8.87
C GLU A 159 17.85 -29.14 8.72
N GLU A 160 17.84 -29.94 9.78
CA GLU A 160 17.26 -31.28 9.78
C GLU A 160 15.82 -31.33 10.33
N ALA A 161 15.22 -30.19 10.58
CA ALA A 161 13.87 -30.14 11.13
C ALA A 161 12.84 -30.66 10.13
N THR A 162 11.95 -31.52 10.59
CA THR A 162 10.83 -32.04 9.80
C THR A 162 9.54 -31.24 10.03
N THR A 163 9.50 -30.48 11.13
CA THR A 163 8.38 -29.61 11.49
C THR A 163 8.89 -28.29 12.05
N LEU A 164 8.19 -27.21 11.73
CA LEU A 164 8.42 -25.90 12.33
C LEU A 164 7.13 -25.40 12.98
N THR A 165 7.27 -24.57 14.00
CA THR A 165 6.16 -23.80 14.56
C THR A 165 6.40 -22.31 14.35
N ALA A 166 5.34 -21.58 14.06
CA ALA A 166 5.36 -20.13 13.87
C ALA A 166 4.35 -19.45 14.78
N THR A 167 4.76 -18.33 15.38
CA THR A 167 3.91 -17.39 16.11
C THR A 167 4.29 -15.97 15.73
N GLY A 168 3.32 -15.06 15.73
CA GLY A 168 3.59 -13.67 15.36
C GLY A 168 2.32 -12.87 15.15
N SER A 169 2.36 -11.92 14.23
CA SER A 169 1.19 -11.14 13.85
C SER A 169 1.10 -10.99 12.35
N LYS A 170 -0.09 -10.65 11.87
CA LYS A 170 -0.39 -10.35 10.46
C LYS A 170 -1.19 -9.08 10.33
N ILE A 171 -1.08 -8.40 9.20
CA ILE A 171 -1.99 -7.31 8.87
C ILE A 171 -3.41 -7.85 8.70
N ASP A 172 -4.39 -7.05 9.11
CA ASP A 172 -5.80 -7.39 9.03
C ASP A 172 -6.58 -6.26 8.32
N PRO A 173 -6.76 -6.35 7.01
CA PRO A 173 -7.47 -5.32 6.23
C PRO A 173 -8.92 -5.09 6.71
N SER A 174 -9.56 -6.08 7.33
CA SER A 174 -10.94 -5.96 7.83
C SER A 174 -11.08 -4.96 8.99
N LYS A 175 -9.97 -4.61 9.63
CA LYS A 175 -9.91 -3.60 10.69
C LYS A 175 -9.87 -2.18 10.18
N VAL A 176 -9.59 -1.96 8.90
CA VAL A 176 -9.67 -0.63 8.27
C VAL A 176 -11.13 -0.22 8.18
N LYS A 177 -11.46 0.95 8.72
CA LYS A 177 -12.82 1.49 8.80
C LYS A 177 -12.93 2.78 7.98
N ALA A 178 -14.17 3.24 7.75
CA ALA A 178 -14.44 4.51 7.10
C ALA A 178 -13.63 5.67 7.70
N ALA A 179 -13.44 5.68 9.02
CA ALA A 179 -12.65 6.70 9.71
C ALA A 179 -11.16 6.70 9.30
N ASP A 180 -10.59 5.55 8.96
CA ASP A 180 -9.19 5.45 8.51
C ASP A 180 -9.02 5.99 7.08
N ILE A 181 -10.05 5.81 6.24
CA ILE A 181 -10.10 6.38 4.88
C ILE A 181 -10.31 7.90 4.94
N VAL A 182 -11.29 8.37 5.72
CA VAL A 182 -11.53 9.81 5.90
C VAL A 182 -10.28 10.47 6.49
N GLY A 183 -9.68 9.81 7.48
CA GLY A 183 -8.46 10.29 8.11
C GLY A 183 -8.64 11.57 8.89
N GLY A 184 -7.55 12.30 9.01
CA GLY A 184 -7.50 13.57 9.72
C GLY A 184 -6.07 14.07 9.88
N VAL A 185 -5.92 15.12 10.68
CA VAL A 185 -4.63 15.69 11.06
C VAL A 185 -4.44 15.49 12.56
N ASP A 186 -3.40 14.79 12.93
CA ASP A 186 -2.98 14.71 14.33
C ASP A 186 -2.42 16.07 14.77
N ILE A 187 -3.11 16.72 15.69
CA ILE A 187 -2.78 18.09 16.14
C ILE A 187 -1.41 18.15 16.83
N SER A 188 -0.99 17.06 17.45
CA SER A 188 0.27 17.02 18.22
C SER A 188 1.51 16.83 17.33
N SER A 189 1.39 15.98 16.32
CA SER A 189 2.49 15.64 15.40
C SER A 189 2.38 16.34 14.03
N GLY A 190 1.23 16.90 13.69
CA GLY A 190 0.93 17.42 12.36
C GLY A 190 0.79 16.34 11.29
N LYS A 191 0.79 15.06 11.66
CA LYS A 191 0.70 13.93 10.73
C LYS A 191 -0.69 13.86 10.12
N GLU A 192 -0.75 13.82 8.79
CA GLU A 192 -1.98 13.64 8.02
C GLU A 192 -2.21 12.14 7.74
N THR A 193 -3.48 11.72 7.77
CA THR A 193 -3.89 10.33 7.49
C THR A 193 -5.09 10.31 6.54
N GLY A 194 -5.29 9.18 5.84
CA GLY A 194 -6.42 9.00 4.95
C GLY A 194 -6.49 10.06 3.84
N LEU A 195 -7.69 10.58 3.60
CA LEU A 195 -7.94 11.60 2.57
C LEU A 195 -7.22 12.94 2.83
N GLU A 196 -6.78 13.24 4.07
CA GLU A 196 -5.99 14.45 4.30
C GLU A 196 -4.62 14.40 3.61
N VAL A 197 -4.06 13.21 3.40
CA VAL A 197 -2.79 12.99 2.70
C VAL A 197 -2.82 13.50 1.25
N VAL A 198 -4.00 13.62 0.63
CA VAL A 198 -4.16 14.20 -0.72
C VAL A 198 -3.53 15.60 -0.82
N ARG A 199 -3.51 16.36 0.29
CA ARG A 199 -2.90 17.69 0.36
C ARG A 199 -1.39 17.66 0.13
N GLN A 200 -0.74 16.51 0.37
CA GLN A 200 0.69 16.32 0.21
C GLN A 200 1.09 16.01 -1.24
N VAL A 201 0.15 15.66 -2.12
CA VAL A 201 0.43 15.26 -3.51
C VAL A 201 1.18 16.38 -4.25
N TYR A 202 0.64 17.60 -4.24
CA TYR A 202 1.31 18.70 -4.93
C TYR A 202 2.66 19.09 -4.29
N PRO A 203 2.77 19.32 -2.97
CA PRO A 203 4.05 19.67 -2.36
C PRO A 203 5.15 18.63 -2.51
N LYS A 204 4.80 17.34 -2.49
CA LYS A 204 5.80 16.25 -2.56
C LYS A 204 6.11 15.79 -3.98
N LEU A 205 5.09 15.78 -4.85
CA LEU A 205 5.19 15.16 -6.17
C LEU A 205 5.16 16.19 -7.32
N SER A 206 4.88 17.47 -7.01
CA SER A 206 4.70 18.56 -8.00
C SER A 206 3.59 18.24 -9.04
N MET A 207 2.59 17.45 -8.64
CA MET A 207 1.48 17.04 -9.49
C MET A 207 0.15 17.44 -8.87
N THR A 208 -0.81 17.85 -9.72
CA THR A 208 -2.13 18.27 -9.27
C THR A 208 -3.10 17.09 -9.27
N PRO A 209 -3.72 16.74 -8.13
CA PRO A 209 -4.80 15.75 -8.10
C PRO A 209 -5.97 16.15 -9.01
N GLY A 210 -6.40 15.23 -9.88
CA GLY A 210 -7.54 15.46 -10.78
C GLY A 210 -8.75 14.62 -10.44
N ILE A 211 -8.55 13.37 -10.04
CA ILE A 211 -9.60 12.40 -9.69
C ILE A 211 -9.27 11.78 -8.34
N LEU A 212 -10.21 11.80 -7.39
CA LEU A 212 -10.10 11.14 -6.10
C LEU A 212 -10.98 9.89 -6.05
N LEU A 213 -10.39 8.80 -5.56
CA LEU A 213 -11.05 7.49 -5.46
C LEU A 213 -10.78 6.87 -4.09
N ALA A 214 -11.77 6.16 -3.55
CA ALA A 214 -11.61 5.26 -2.41
C ALA A 214 -12.43 3.99 -2.67
N PRO A 215 -11.94 3.08 -3.55
CA PRO A 215 -12.67 1.93 -4.03
C PRO A 215 -13.19 1.06 -2.89
N ARG A 216 -14.43 0.60 -3.01
CA ARG A 216 -15.20 -0.17 -2.03
C ARG A 216 -15.56 0.58 -0.75
N PHE A 217 -14.70 1.48 -0.27
CA PHE A 217 -14.98 2.31 0.91
C PHE A 217 -15.92 3.47 0.61
N SER A 218 -15.93 3.97 -0.61
CA SER A 218 -16.78 5.11 -1.01
C SER A 218 -18.27 4.76 -1.12
N ALA A 219 -18.66 3.49 -0.99
CA ALA A 219 -20.05 3.07 -0.77
C ALA A 219 -20.59 3.51 0.61
N ASP A 220 -19.71 3.78 1.57
CA ASP A 220 -20.07 4.39 2.85
C ASP A 220 -20.35 5.90 2.67
N ALA A 221 -21.51 6.35 3.16
CA ALA A 221 -21.94 7.74 3.03
C ALA A 221 -20.97 8.75 3.66
N THR A 222 -20.29 8.37 4.73
CA THR A 222 -19.29 9.22 5.40
C THR A 222 -18.06 9.41 4.52
N VAL A 223 -17.58 8.33 3.89
CA VAL A 223 -16.43 8.36 2.98
C VAL A 223 -16.78 9.15 1.72
N SER A 224 -17.95 8.91 1.12
CA SER A 224 -18.37 9.63 -0.09
C SER A 224 -18.54 11.13 0.17
N ALA A 225 -19.09 11.52 1.32
CA ALA A 225 -19.20 12.92 1.71
C ALA A 225 -17.82 13.58 1.94
N ALA A 226 -16.88 12.85 2.55
CA ALA A 226 -15.51 13.33 2.75
C ALA A 226 -14.76 13.49 1.42
N LEU A 227 -14.87 12.53 0.49
CA LEU A 227 -14.34 12.63 -0.88
C LEU A 227 -14.87 13.88 -1.58
N GLN A 228 -16.20 14.08 -1.55
CA GLN A 228 -16.87 15.22 -2.16
C GLN A 228 -16.41 16.56 -1.57
N ALA A 229 -16.25 16.61 -0.25
CA ALA A 229 -15.74 17.80 0.43
C ALA A 229 -14.28 18.10 0.01
N LYS A 230 -13.44 17.07 -0.08
CA LYS A 230 -12.03 17.19 -0.46
C LYS A 230 -11.86 17.68 -1.90
N THR A 231 -12.72 17.25 -2.85
CA THR A 231 -12.64 17.67 -4.25
C THR A 231 -12.91 19.15 -4.47
N LYS A 232 -13.66 19.80 -3.58
CA LYS A 232 -13.99 21.22 -3.72
C LYS A 232 -12.79 22.14 -3.52
N SER A 233 -11.85 21.77 -2.66
CA SER A 233 -10.69 22.60 -2.35
C SER A 233 -9.54 21.77 -1.77
N ILE A 234 -8.59 21.44 -2.61
CA ILE A 234 -7.30 20.85 -2.21
C ILE A 234 -6.30 21.99 -2.05
N ASN A 235 -5.76 22.17 -0.85
CA ASN A 235 -4.82 23.26 -0.51
C ASN A 235 -5.35 24.67 -0.83
N SER A 236 -6.67 24.86 -0.83
CA SER A 236 -7.35 26.12 -1.18
C SER A 236 -7.09 26.61 -2.62
N VAL A 237 -6.50 25.79 -3.48
CA VAL A 237 -6.09 26.16 -4.85
C VAL A 237 -6.66 25.22 -5.91
N PHE A 238 -6.67 23.92 -5.64
CA PHE A 238 -7.02 22.92 -6.66
C PHE A 238 -8.42 22.36 -6.41
N GLY A 239 -9.17 22.17 -7.50
CA GLY A 239 -10.39 21.37 -7.54
C GLY A 239 -10.11 20.03 -8.22
N ALA A 240 -10.87 19.01 -7.83
CA ALA A 240 -10.83 17.68 -8.42
C ALA A 240 -12.26 17.15 -8.61
N VAL A 241 -12.40 15.97 -9.21
CA VAL A 241 -13.65 15.20 -9.20
C VAL A 241 -13.46 13.97 -8.33
N CYS A 242 -14.53 13.39 -7.81
CA CYS A 242 -14.49 12.08 -7.18
C CYS A 242 -15.42 11.11 -7.91
N ILE A 243 -15.06 9.84 -7.87
CA ILE A 243 -15.93 8.74 -8.29
C ILE A 243 -16.23 7.94 -7.02
N VAL A 244 -17.51 7.65 -6.80
CA VAL A 244 -17.97 6.92 -5.62
C VAL A 244 -18.69 5.64 -6.05
N ASP A 245 -18.54 4.61 -5.23
CA ASP A 245 -19.21 3.34 -5.44
C ASP A 245 -20.68 3.44 -5.03
N ILE A 246 -21.53 2.71 -5.74
CA ILE A 246 -22.93 2.54 -5.39
C ILE A 246 -23.18 1.07 -5.09
N ASN A 247 -23.72 0.77 -3.91
CA ASN A 247 -24.09 -0.58 -3.56
C ASN A 247 -25.40 -0.98 -4.26
N SER A 248 -25.27 -1.59 -5.44
CA SER A 248 -26.42 -2.04 -6.24
C SER A 248 -27.07 -3.35 -5.73
N LYS A 249 -26.54 -3.96 -4.66
CA LYS A 249 -27.06 -5.21 -4.09
C LYS A 249 -28.10 -5.00 -3.00
N THR A 250 -28.28 -3.77 -2.52
CA THR A 250 -29.30 -3.43 -1.50
C THR A 250 -30.53 -2.82 -2.15
N ASP A 251 -31.73 -3.33 -1.77
CA ASP A 251 -33.00 -2.75 -2.18
C ASP A 251 -33.04 -1.24 -1.79
N GLY A 252 -33.27 -0.37 -2.77
CA GLY A 252 -33.31 1.07 -2.56
C GLY A 252 -32.00 1.83 -2.85
N ALA A 253 -31.01 1.18 -3.44
CA ALA A 253 -29.74 1.82 -3.83
C ALA A 253 -29.80 2.58 -5.19
N VAL A 254 -30.99 2.75 -5.77
CA VAL A 254 -31.24 3.52 -7.01
C VAL A 254 -32.23 4.62 -6.75
#